data_002238e2555527bbed53934533481075
#
_entry.id   002238e2555527bbed53934533481075
#
_cell.length_a   1.000
_cell.length_b   1.000
_cell.length_c   1.000
_cell.angle_alpha   90.00
_cell.angle_beta   90.00
_cell.angle_gamma   90.00
#
_symmetry.space_group_name_H-M   'P 1'
#
loop_
_entity.id
_entity.type
_entity.pdbx_description
1 polymer ?
#
loop_
_entity_poly.entity_id
_entity_poly.type
_entity_poly.pdbx_seq_one_letter_code
_entity_poly.pdbx_strand_id
1 'polypeptide(L)'
;MIKRRNFISPFFLLWNWVMHILYVSDGKAGHRSQALGLYCAIERQSVHKVSFEEISIEQLPLISLFLSILKKQSPFLKQMPNYIVGVGSHTQLRVLLLGKIYPKAKTVILMKPNYPYIWFDYVVVPQHDGLAKRNNIILTQGALNPIVNEQRHQTDRILIALGGTSKRHQWNEQKVLTAIHDVVEYNPASEIILTTSRRTPSNFLSYLSEQDFSKKIRIFPVEQTPQGWIFEEMQKAQAVWVTEDSVSMIYEALTAGCRVGVMMLDRLKQDRITRSVDNLLQQHIISTTTTLQQLPVQNTFKEAERVATYLLAKN
;
A
#
# COMPACT_ATOMS: atom_id res chain seq x y z
N MET A 1 0.36 -21.95 65.81
CA MET A 1 1.30 -21.30 64.87
C MET A 1 1.09 -21.93 63.48
N ILE A 2 0.30 -21.29 62.61
CA ILE A 2 0.02 -21.73 61.27
C ILE A 2 0.88 -20.91 60.32
N LYS A 3 1.89 -21.53 59.71
CA LYS A 3 2.73 -20.93 58.68
C LYS A 3 1.89 -20.67 57.39
N ARG A 4 1.61 -19.40 57.08
CA ARG A 4 1.09 -18.98 55.80
C ARG A 4 2.18 -19.24 54.71
N ARG A 5 1.96 -20.19 53.84
CA ARG A 5 2.69 -20.35 52.56
C ARG A 5 2.21 -19.26 51.63
N ASN A 6 3.05 -18.30 51.30
CA ASN A 6 2.83 -17.37 50.19
C ASN A 6 2.84 -18.16 48.88
N PHE A 7 1.68 -18.37 48.31
CA PHE A 7 1.56 -18.77 46.90
C PHE A 7 1.94 -17.57 46.04
N ILE A 8 3.17 -17.53 45.57
CA ILE A 8 3.54 -16.65 44.45
C ILE A 8 2.91 -17.26 43.23
N SER A 9 1.90 -16.56 42.70
CA SER A 9 1.22 -16.91 41.43
C SER A 9 2.26 -16.95 40.31
N PRO A 10 2.30 -18.01 39.46
CA PRO A 10 3.26 -18.12 38.36
C PRO A 10 2.89 -17.29 37.14
N PHE A 11 2.22 -16.13 37.33
CA PHE A 11 1.64 -15.33 36.25
C PHE A 11 2.48 -14.11 35.82
N PHE A 12 3.77 -14.03 36.16
CA PHE A 12 4.62 -12.90 35.79
C PHE A 12 5.99 -13.32 35.23
N LEU A 13 5.98 -14.12 34.15
CA LEU A 13 7.07 -14.18 33.19
C LEU A 13 6.45 -14.13 31.79
N LEU A 14 5.69 -13.11 31.47
CA LEU A 14 5.49 -12.66 30.10
C LEU A 14 6.88 -12.18 29.64
N TRP A 15 7.65 -13.09 29.07
CA TRP A 15 8.83 -12.74 28.31
C TRP A 15 8.41 -11.64 27.34
N ASN A 16 9.07 -10.48 27.41
CA ASN A 16 8.94 -9.39 26.44
C ASN A 16 9.50 -9.88 25.10
N TRP A 17 8.85 -10.89 24.51
CA TRP A 17 9.23 -11.37 23.18
C TRP A 17 8.84 -10.32 22.15
N VAL A 18 9.84 -9.80 21.45
CA VAL A 18 9.67 -8.80 20.41
C VAL A 18 9.71 -9.53 19.06
N MET A 19 8.63 -9.48 18.30
CA MET A 19 8.62 -9.92 16.91
C MET A 19 9.44 -8.95 16.08
N HIS A 20 10.46 -9.42 15.37
CA HIS A 20 11.32 -8.58 14.57
C HIS A 20 11.09 -8.81 13.08
N ILE A 21 10.77 -7.74 12.34
CA ILE A 21 10.56 -7.74 10.90
C ILE A 21 11.73 -7.00 10.23
N LEU A 22 12.50 -7.74 9.43
CA LEU A 22 13.55 -7.19 8.60
C LEU A 22 13.01 -6.90 7.21
N TYR A 23 13.07 -5.67 6.75
CA TYR A 23 12.75 -5.28 5.39
C TYR A 23 14.02 -5.05 4.56
N VAL A 24 14.16 -5.78 3.46
CA VAL A 24 15.22 -5.59 2.46
C VAL A 24 14.74 -4.57 1.44
N SER A 25 15.35 -3.39 1.43
CA SER A 25 14.92 -2.22 0.67
C SER A 25 15.75 -2.03 -0.61
N ASP A 26 15.07 -1.77 -1.74
CA ASP A 26 15.69 -1.32 -2.99
C ASP A 26 15.56 0.20 -3.21
N GLY A 27 15.22 0.95 -2.16
CA GLY A 27 15.12 2.41 -2.16
C GLY A 27 13.87 3.00 -2.81
N LYS A 28 12.98 2.16 -3.39
CA LYS A 28 11.76 2.66 -4.05
C LYS A 28 10.65 2.94 -3.05
N ALA A 29 10.12 4.17 -3.06
CA ALA A 29 9.07 4.60 -2.14
C ALA A 29 7.82 3.71 -2.17
N GLY A 30 7.36 3.27 -3.36
CA GLY A 30 6.21 2.37 -3.48
C GLY A 30 6.46 0.96 -2.92
N HIS A 31 7.70 0.46 -2.95
CA HIS A 31 8.08 -0.81 -2.33
C HIS A 31 8.11 -0.67 -0.80
N ARG A 32 8.69 0.43 -0.31
CA ARG A 32 8.71 0.74 1.11
C ARG A 32 7.30 0.89 1.69
N SER A 33 6.39 1.55 0.96
CA SER A 33 4.98 1.68 1.36
C SER A 33 4.30 0.32 1.55
N GLN A 34 4.54 -0.65 0.65
CA GLN A 34 3.99 -2.00 0.79
C GLN A 34 4.56 -2.75 2.01
N ALA A 35 5.87 -2.66 2.24
CA ALA A 35 6.50 -3.27 3.40
C ALA A 35 5.98 -2.67 4.71
N LEU A 36 5.83 -1.34 4.77
CA LEU A 36 5.23 -0.64 5.91
C LEU A 36 3.76 -1.03 6.09
N GLY A 37 3.00 -1.20 5.01
CA GLY A 37 1.62 -1.68 5.07
C GLY A 37 1.51 -3.02 5.78
N LEU A 38 2.38 -3.97 5.43
CA LEU A 38 2.43 -5.27 6.09
C LEU A 38 2.88 -5.15 7.56
N TYR A 39 3.95 -4.38 7.82
CA TYR A 39 4.45 -4.17 9.18
C TYR A 39 3.36 -3.58 10.09
N CYS A 40 2.75 -2.45 9.70
CA CYS A 40 1.73 -1.79 10.50
C CYS A 40 0.51 -2.70 10.76
N ALA A 41 0.13 -3.53 9.78
CA ALA A 41 -0.97 -4.48 9.96
C ALA A 41 -0.61 -5.61 10.94
N ILE A 42 0.62 -6.13 10.89
CA ILE A 42 1.11 -7.11 11.87
C ILE A 42 1.20 -6.48 13.26
N GLU A 43 1.71 -5.26 13.38
CA GLU A 43 1.84 -4.54 14.65
C GLU A 43 0.48 -4.34 15.33
N ARG A 44 -0.56 -3.96 14.57
CA ARG A 44 -1.94 -3.79 15.09
C ARG A 44 -2.59 -5.07 15.59
N GLN A 45 -2.20 -6.22 15.02
CA GLN A 45 -2.84 -7.52 15.31
C GLN A 45 -2.02 -8.41 16.24
N SER A 46 -0.74 -8.11 16.39
CA SER A 46 0.16 -8.90 17.23
C SER A 46 -0.09 -8.65 18.72
N VAL A 47 -0.12 -9.71 19.51
CA VAL A 47 -0.12 -9.64 20.97
C VAL A 47 1.26 -9.29 21.53
N HIS A 48 2.30 -9.38 20.70
CA HIS A 48 3.68 -9.07 21.05
C HIS A 48 4.08 -7.70 20.47
N LYS A 49 5.04 -7.05 21.11
CA LYS A 49 5.67 -5.86 20.53
C LYS A 49 6.33 -6.24 19.19
N VAL A 50 6.15 -5.42 18.18
CA VAL A 50 6.75 -5.62 16.85
C VAL A 50 7.80 -4.54 16.61
N SER A 51 8.96 -4.93 16.09
CA SER A 51 10.00 -4.01 15.66
C SER A 51 10.24 -4.15 14.16
N PHE A 52 10.61 -3.04 13.52
CA PHE A 52 10.85 -2.97 12.09
C PHE A 52 12.26 -2.43 11.85
N GLU A 53 13.05 -3.17 11.08
CA GLU A 53 14.39 -2.78 10.64
C GLU A 53 14.42 -2.75 9.12
N GLU A 54 14.89 -1.65 8.55
CA GLU A 54 15.10 -1.51 7.11
C GLU A 54 16.60 -1.59 6.81
N ILE A 55 16.98 -2.49 5.91
CA ILE A 55 18.34 -2.65 5.43
C ILE A 55 18.36 -2.51 3.90
N SER A 56 19.23 -1.67 3.37
CA SER A 56 19.31 -1.48 1.94
C SER A 56 20.06 -2.62 1.23
N ILE A 57 19.76 -2.83 -0.05
CA ILE A 57 20.45 -3.85 -0.86
C ILE A 57 21.96 -3.58 -1.00
N GLU A 58 22.39 -2.32 -0.89
CA GLU A 58 23.80 -1.91 -0.91
C GLU A 58 24.54 -2.39 0.35
N GLN A 59 23.87 -2.45 1.50
CA GLN A 59 24.42 -2.96 2.76
C GLN A 59 24.49 -4.50 2.79
N LEU A 60 23.92 -5.18 1.80
CA LEU A 60 23.87 -6.62 1.67
C LEU A 60 24.59 -7.11 0.38
N PRO A 61 25.92 -6.97 0.27
CA PRO A 61 26.67 -7.50 -0.88
C PRO A 61 26.48 -9.01 -1.00
N LEU A 62 26.17 -9.50 -2.21
CA LEU A 62 25.90 -10.93 -2.43
C LEU A 62 27.06 -11.84 -2.00
N ILE A 63 28.29 -11.41 -2.28
CA ILE A 63 29.50 -12.17 -1.90
C ILE A 63 29.56 -12.35 -0.37
N SER A 64 29.28 -11.30 0.39
CA SER A 64 29.28 -11.36 1.86
C SER A 64 28.19 -12.30 2.39
N LEU A 65 27.00 -12.29 1.78
CA LEU A 65 25.92 -13.21 2.11
C LEU A 65 26.30 -14.67 1.83
N PHE A 66 26.89 -14.98 0.69
CA PHE A 66 27.39 -16.32 0.37
C PHE A 66 28.48 -16.79 1.35
N LEU A 67 29.44 -15.94 1.65
CA LEU A 67 30.50 -16.25 2.62
C LEU A 67 29.92 -16.52 4.02
N SER A 68 28.90 -15.76 4.43
CA SER A 68 28.23 -15.97 5.72
C SER A 68 27.52 -17.32 5.80
N ILE A 69 26.90 -17.77 4.72
CA ILE A 69 26.29 -19.11 4.64
C ILE A 69 27.37 -20.19 4.80
N LEU A 70 28.48 -20.07 4.07
CA LEU A 70 29.59 -21.03 4.11
C LEU A 70 30.24 -21.10 5.50
N LYS A 71 30.44 -19.94 6.15
CA LYS A 71 31.04 -19.83 7.48
C LYS A 71 30.06 -20.09 8.62
N LYS A 72 28.77 -20.28 8.34
CA LYS A 72 27.68 -20.38 9.34
C LYS A 72 27.67 -19.20 10.33
N GLN A 73 27.91 -17.99 9.82
CA GLN A 73 27.94 -16.76 10.59
C GLN A 73 26.76 -15.88 10.20
N SER A 74 26.25 -15.08 11.16
CA SER A 74 25.11 -14.19 10.96
C SER A 74 25.44 -12.73 11.37
N PRO A 75 26.38 -12.06 10.68
CA PRO A 75 26.93 -10.78 11.13
C PRO A 75 26.07 -9.54 10.81
N PHE A 76 24.97 -9.70 10.04
CA PHE A 76 24.27 -8.54 9.46
C PHE A 76 23.29 -7.87 10.41
N LEU A 77 22.78 -8.59 11.40
CA LEU A 77 21.69 -8.12 12.26
C LEU A 77 22.05 -8.21 13.72
N LYS A 78 21.60 -7.22 14.50
CA LYS A 78 21.71 -7.22 15.96
C LYS A 78 20.65 -8.10 16.61
N GLN A 79 19.49 -8.27 15.96
CA GLN A 79 18.37 -9.05 16.44
C GLN A 79 17.97 -10.10 15.40
N MET A 80 17.60 -11.30 15.87
CA MET A 80 17.11 -12.37 14.98
C MET A 80 15.74 -12.02 14.43
N PRO A 81 15.55 -12.03 13.10
CA PRO A 81 14.26 -11.70 12.50
C PRO A 81 13.29 -12.88 12.63
N ASN A 82 12.00 -12.56 12.78
CA ASN A 82 10.89 -13.49 12.61
C ASN A 82 10.44 -13.54 11.15
N TYR A 83 10.45 -12.37 10.50
CA TYR A 83 10.15 -12.24 9.09
C TYR A 83 11.26 -11.48 8.37
N ILE A 84 11.60 -11.94 7.16
CA ILE A 84 12.48 -11.27 6.21
C ILE A 84 11.62 -10.90 5.01
N VAL A 85 11.31 -9.61 4.86
CA VAL A 85 10.41 -9.10 3.85
C VAL A 85 11.18 -8.45 2.72
N GLY A 86 10.87 -8.79 1.48
CA GLY A 86 11.38 -8.12 0.29
C GLY A 86 10.25 -7.70 -0.64
N VAL A 87 10.45 -6.61 -1.38
CA VAL A 87 9.49 -6.09 -2.35
C VAL A 87 10.17 -5.91 -3.69
N GLY A 88 9.57 -6.49 -4.74
CA GLY A 88 10.09 -6.39 -6.10
C GLY A 88 11.30 -7.30 -6.39
N SER A 89 11.77 -7.28 -7.64
CA SER A 89 12.74 -8.26 -8.15
C SER A 89 14.15 -8.11 -7.58
N HIS A 90 14.58 -6.89 -7.25
CA HIS A 90 15.96 -6.63 -6.82
C HIS A 90 16.28 -7.13 -5.40
N THR A 91 15.25 -7.39 -4.58
CA THR A 91 15.41 -7.83 -3.19
C THR A 91 15.41 -9.35 -3.03
N GLN A 92 14.83 -10.08 -3.97
CA GLN A 92 14.48 -11.50 -3.86
C GLN A 92 15.65 -12.42 -3.52
N LEU A 93 16.78 -12.28 -4.26
CA LEU A 93 17.94 -13.11 -4.01
C LEU A 93 18.53 -12.89 -2.61
N ARG A 94 18.54 -11.63 -2.15
CA ARG A 94 19.01 -11.29 -0.79
C ARG A 94 18.09 -11.87 0.28
N VAL A 95 16.78 -11.81 0.07
CA VAL A 95 15.80 -12.44 0.97
C VAL A 95 16.02 -13.95 1.05
N LEU A 96 16.26 -14.63 -0.08
CA LEU A 96 16.57 -16.07 -0.10
C LEU A 96 17.86 -16.41 0.66
N LEU A 97 18.93 -15.63 0.43
CA LEU A 97 20.21 -15.85 1.11
C LEU A 97 20.11 -15.56 2.62
N LEU A 98 19.42 -14.48 3.01
CA LEU A 98 19.15 -14.18 4.41
C LEU A 98 18.30 -15.27 5.07
N GLY A 99 17.31 -15.84 4.37
CA GLY A 99 16.55 -16.98 4.85
C GLY A 99 17.40 -18.23 5.12
N LYS A 100 18.53 -18.41 4.36
CA LYS A 100 19.51 -19.47 4.65
C LYS A 100 20.42 -19.14 5.84
N ILE A 101 20.73 -17.87 6.05
CA ILE A 101 21.52 -17.40 7.20
C ILE A 101 20.70 -17.44 8.49
N TYR A 102 19.40 -17.09 8.39
CA TYR A 102 18.46 -17.06 9.52
C TYR A 102 17.32 -18.07 9.32
N PRO A 103 17.56 -19.37 9.46
CA PRO A 103 16.61 -20.43 9.06
C PRO A 103 15.33 -20.50 9.91
N LYS A 104 15.28 -19.80 11.05
CA LYS A 104 14.06 -19.65 11.86
C LYS A 104 13.17 -18.51 11.37
N ALA A 105 13.69 -17.60 10.55
CA ALA A 105 12.92 -16.51 9.99
C ALA A 105 12.08 -16.99 8.80
N LYS A 106 10.89 -16.43 8.65
CA LYS A 106 10.03 -16.66 7.50
C LYS A 106 10.31 -15.63 6.40
N THR A 107 10.59 -16.10 5.21
CA THR A 107 10.80 -15.26 4.03
C THR A 107 9.46 -14.87 3.39
N VAL A 108 9.25 -13.57 3.20
CA VAL A 108 8.02 -13.01 2.62
C VAL A 108 8.39 -12.14 1.42
N ILE A 109 7.88 -12.47 0.27
CA ILE A 109 8.03 -11.62 -0.94
C ILE A 109 6.70 -10.97 -1.27
N LEU A 110 6.72 -9.65 -1.38
CA LEU A 110 5.62 -8.86 -1.92
C LEU A 110 5.85 -8.61 -3.41
N MET A 111 4.81 -8.76 -4.23
CA MET A 111 4.79 -8.78 -5.69
C MET A 111 5.29 -10.11 -6.28
N LYS A 112 4.99 -10.31 -7.59
CA LYS A 112 5.33 -11.52 -8.33
C LYS A 112 6.83 -11.80 -8.31
N PRO A 113 7.27 -12.98 -7.82
CA PRO A 113 8.68 -13.32 -7.82
C PRO A 113 9.19 -13.72 -9.22
N ASN A 114 10.48 -13.45 -9.47
CA ASN A 114 11.22 -13.97 -10.63
C ASN A 114 11.83 -15.35 -10.34
N TYR A 115 11.97 -15.72 -9.08
CA TYR A 115 12.42 -17.04 -8.63
C TYR A 115 11.23 -17.96 -8.38
N PRO A 116 11.41 -19.29 -8.35
CA PRO A 116 10.35 -20.22 -8.00
C PRO A 116 9.69 -19.84 -6.68
N TYR A 117 8.37 -19.66 -6.67
CA TYR A 117 7.62 -19.25 -5.47
C TYR A 117 7.79 -20.21 -4.29
N ILE A 118 8.08 -21.50 -4.54
CA ILE A 118 8.32 -22.53 -3.52
C ILE A 118 9.61 -22.30 -2.71
N TRP A 119 10.50 -21.39 -3.15
CA TRP A 119 11.70 -21.05 -2.42
C TRP A 119 11.45 -20.04 -1.29
N PHE A 120 10.28 -19.41 -1.27
CA PHE A 120 9.85 -18.47 -0.24
C PHE A 120 8.81 -19.13 0.67
N ASP A 121 8.83 -18.79 1.96
CA ASP A 121 7.78 -19.25 2.88
C ASP A 121 6.43 -18.65 2.50
N TYR A 122 6.39 -17.36 2.11
CA TYR A 122 5.18 -16.67 1.68
C TYR A 122 5.44 -15.74 0.48
N VAL A 123 4.48 -15.74 -0.44
CA VAL A 123 4.45 -14.84 -1.60
C VAL A 123 3.11 -14.11 -1.58
N VAL A 124 3.15 -12.81 -1.37
CA VAL A 124 1.97 -11.93 -1.37
C VAL A 124 1.92 -11.20 -2.71
N VAL A 125 0.89 -11.44 -3.50
CA VAL A 125 0.87 -10.97 -4.87
C VAL A 125 -0.52 -10.51 -5.30
N PRO A 126 -0.64 -9.35 -5.96
CA PRO A 126 -1.91 -8.92 -6.52
C PRO A 126 -2.48 -9.94 -7.52
N GLN A 127 -3.79 -10.14 -7.50
CA GLN A 127 -4.49 -11.09 -8.39
C GLN A 127 -4.20 -10.83 -9.87
N HIS A 128 -4.06 -9.56 -10.26
CA HIS A 128 -3.75 -9.19 -11.65
C HIS A 128 -2.36 -9.63 -12.13
N ASP A 129 -1.47 -10.08 -11.24
CA ASP A 129 -0.17 -10.64 -11.60
C ASP A 129 -0.24 -12.09 -12.09
N GLY A 130 -1.43 -12.71 -12.03
CA GLY A 130 -1.73 -13.98 -12.70
C GLY A 130 -1.07 -15.21 -12.06
N LEU A 131 -0.78 -15.20 -10.76
CA LEU A 131 -0.40 -16.41 -10.03
C LEU A 131 -1.64 -17.16 -9.52
N ALA A 132 -1.62 -18.47 -9.62
CA ALA A 132 -2.65 -19.30 -9.02
C ALA A 132 -2.49 -19.34 -7.49
N LYS A 133 -3.62 -19.40 -6.75
CA LYS A 133 -3.63 -19.58 -5.29
C LYS A 133 -2.97 -20.90 -4.91
N ARG A 134 -2.06 -20.88 -3.94
CA ARG A 134 -1.37 -22.03 -3.36
C ARG A 134 -1.18 -21.81 -1.85
N ASN A 135 -0.71 -22.83 -1.14
CA ASN A 135 -0.54 -22.77 0.32
C ASN A 135 0.38 -21.63 0.81
N ASN A 136 1.39 -21.25 0.00
CA ASN A 136 2.31 -20.17 0.31
C ASN A 136 2.08 -18.92 -0.56
N ILE A 137 1.04 -18.88 -1.40
CA ILE A 137 0.69 -17.73 -2.24
C ILE A 137 -0.60 -17.10 -1.71
N ILE A 138 -0.47 -15.85 -1.26
CA ILE A 138 -1.56 -15.02 -0.77
C ILE A 138 -1.90 -14.01 -1.86
N LEU A 139 -3.05 -14.20 -2.50
CA LEU A 139 -3.53 -13.26 -3.53
C LEU A 139 -4.18 -12.05 -2.86
N THR A 140 -3.85 -10.84 -3.33
CA THR A 140 -4.43 -9.58 -2.83
C THR A 140 -5.17 -8.82 -3.91
N GLN A 141 -6.12 -8.01 -3.53
CA GLN A 141 -6.71 -7.00 -4.39
C GLN A 141 -5.83 -5.75 -4.34
N GLY A 142 -4.89 -5.63 -5.28
CA GLY A 142 -3.91 -4.56 -5.33
C GLY A 142 -2.71 -4.73 -4.39
N ALA A 143 -1.87 -3.71 -4.37
CA ALA A 143 -0.69 -3.64 -3.53
C ALA A 143 -1.05 -3.28 -2.09
N LEU A 144 -0.30 -3.83 -1.13
CA LEU A 144 -0.45 -3.44 0.28
C LEU A 144 -0.06 -1.98 0.48
N ASN A 145 -0.68 -1.33 1.43
CA ASN A 145 -0.36 0.03 1.84
C ASN A 145 -0.60 0.20 3.36
N PRO A 146 -0.02 1.20 4.03
CA PRO A 146 -0.12 1.38 5.47
C PRO A 146 -1.42 2.04 5.95
N ILE A 147 -2.29 2.43 5.03
CA ILE A 147 -3.52 3.14 5.33
C ILE A 147 -4.51 2.21 6.05
N VAL A 148 -5.29 2.78 6.93
CA VAL A 148 -6.46 2.17 7.57
C VAL A 148 -7.63 3.12 7.45
N ASN A 149 -8.85 2.61 7.46
CA ASN A 149 -10.04 3.44 7.57
C ASN A 149 -10.23 3.88 9.03
N GLU A 150 -9.95 5.13 9.33
CA GLU A 150 -10.11 5.74 10.66
C GLU A 150 -11.54 6.21 10.93
N GLN A 151 -12.45 6.04 9.97
CA GLN A 151 -13.86 6.43 10.06
C GLN A 151 -14.08 7.94 10.37
N ARG A 152 -13.19 8.80 9.84
CA ARG A 152 -13.23 10.26 10.04
C ARG A 152 -13.80 11.02 8.83
N HIS A 153 -14.46 10.31 7.90
CA HIS A 153 -15.00 10.93 6.68
C HIS A 153 -16.04 11.99 7.01
N GLN A 154 -15.89 13.16 6.38
CA GLN A 154 -16.83 14.28 6.46
C GLN A 154 -17.82 14.16 5.30
N THR A 155 -19.10 14.31 5.61
CA THR A 155 -20.16 14.32 4.60
C THR A 155 -19.89 15.42 3.57
N ASP A 156 -20.16 15.09 2.30
CA ASP A 156 -19.99 16.00 1.17
C ASP A 156 -18.58 16.58 0.98
N ARG A 157 -17.54 15.94 1.55
CA ARG A 157 -16.15 16.29 1.28
C ARG A 157 -15.57 15.39 0.18
N ILE A 158 -15.09 16.02 -0.87
CA ILE A 158 -14.54 15.37 -2.07
C ILE A 158 -13.05 15.70 -2.21
N LEU A 159 -12.24 14.67 -2.47
CA LEU A 159 -10.85 14.82 -2.90
C LEU A 159 -10.71 14.43 -4.37
N ILE A 160 -10.15 15.30 -5.19
CA ILE A 160 -9.71 15.00 -6.56
C ILE A 160 -8.18 14.83 -6.53
N ALA A 161 -7.70 13.62 -6.81
CA ALA A 161 -6.29 13.28 -6.78
C ALA A 161 -5.78 12.99 -8.19
N LEU A 162 -5.03 13.92 -8.75
CA LEU A 162 -4.53 13.84 -10.11
C LEU A 162 -3.19 13.08 -10.17
N GLY A 163 -3.10 12.11 -11.05
CA GLY A 163 -1.86 11.48 -11.46
C GLY A 163 -1.14 12.28 -12.54
N GLY A 164 -0.90 11.67 -13.68
CA GLY A 164 -0.26 12.34 -14.81
C GLY A 164 0.15 11.37 -15.91
N THR A 165 1.05 11.81 -16.76
CA THR A 165 1.57 10.99 -17.85
C THR A 165 2.24 9.71 -17.33
N SER A 166 2.00 8.62 -18.00
CA SER A 166 2.62 7.33 -17.65
C SER A 166 2.97 6.52 -18.91
N LYS A 167 3.66 5.40 -18.74
CA LYS A 167 3.94 4.46 -19.84
C LYS A 167 2.66 3.81 -20.41
N ARG A 168 1.52 3.97 -19.75
CA ARG A 168 0.23 3.34 -20.09
C ARG A 168 -0.84 4.33 -20.47
N HIS A 169 -0.69 5.59 -20.08
CA HIS A 169 -1.71 6.61 -20.27
C HIS A 169 -1.10 7.90 -20.79
N GLN A 170 -1.74 8.47 -21.78
CA GLN A 170 -1.48 9.81 -22.27
C GLN A 170 -2.32 10.79 -21.45
N TRP A 171 -1.72 11.91 -21.05
CA TRP A 171 -2.45 13.00 -20.45
C TRP A 171 -3.18 13.80 -21.54
N ASN A 172 -4.48 13.85 -21.42
CA ASN A 172 -5.35 14.68 -22.25
C ASN A 172 -5.96 15.76 -21.35
N GLU A 173 -5.45 16.94 -21.49
CA GLU A 173 -5.78 18.06 -20.61
C GLU A 173 -7.27 18.43 -20.65
N GLN A 174 -7.85 18.55 -21.87
CA GLN A 174 -9.25 18.86 -22.03
C GLN A 174 -10.17 17.80 -21.41
N LYS A 175 -9.80 16.53 -21.56
CA LYS A 175 -10.55 15.40 -20.97
C LYS A 175 -10.53 15.45 -19.44
N VAL A 176 -9.38 15.76 -18.85
CA VAL A 176 -9.24 15.89 -17.39
C VAL A 176 -9.98 17.11 -16.87
N LEU A 177 -9.88 18.27 -17.55
CA LEU A 177 -10.63 19.47 -17.19
C LEU A 177 -12.15 19.22 -17.23
N THR A 178 -12.65 18.56 -18.29
CA THR A 178 -14.07 18.19 -18.39
C THR A 178 -14.49 17.27 -17.24
N ALA A 179 -13.69 16.24 -16.90
CA ALA A 179 -14.01 15.35 -15.81
C ALA A 179 -14.05 16.06 -14.45
N ILE A 180 -13.13 17.02 -14.21
CA ILE A 180 -13.13 17.84 -13.00
C ILE A 180 -14.36 18.77 -12.99
N HIS A 181 -14.66 19.42 -14.10
CA HIS A 181 -15.85 20.24 -14.25
C HIS A 181 -17.12 19.48 -13.88
N ASP A 182 -17.29 18.27 -14.42
CA ASP A 182 -18.47 17.45 -14.16
C ASP A 182 -18.57 17.06 -12.68
N VAL A 183 -17.45 16.70 -12.03
CA VAL A 183 -17.45 16.45 -10.58
C VAL A 183 -17.89 17.69 -9.79
N VAL A 184 -17.43 18.88 -10.18
CA VAL A 184 -17.81 20.13 -9.51
C VAL A 184 -19.29 20.46 -9.69
N GLU A 185 -19.79 20.36 -10.92
CA GLU A 185 -21.17 20.74 -11.25
C GLU A 185 -22.22 19.75 -10.69
N TYR A 186 -21.90 18.45 -10.67
CA TYR A 186 -22.83 17.45 -10.13
C TYR A 186 -22.78 17.29 -8.61
N ASN A 187 -21.87 18.01 -7.92
CA ASN A 187 -21.78 17.99 -6.46
C ASN A 187 -21.71 19.43 -5.87
N PRO A 188 -22.72 20.29 -6.14
CA PRO A 188 -22.66 21.72 -5.82
C PRO A 188 -22.62 22.03 -4.30
N ALA A 189 -23.04 21.10 -3.46
CA ALA A 189 -23.01 21.24 -2.01
C ALA A 189 -21.72 20.74 -1.36
N SER A 190 -20.80 20.17 -2.17
CA SER A 190 -19.59 19.53 -1.64
C SER A 190 -18.44 20.51 -1.48
N GLU A 191 -17.64 20.31 -0.42
CA GLU A 191 -16.29 20.90 -0.32
C GLU A 191 -15.34 20.11 -1.21
N ILE A 192 -14.80 20.72 -2.24
CA ILE A 192 -13.95 20.06 -3.23
C ILE A 192 -12.50 20.48 -3.05
N ILE A 193 -11.64 19.49 -2.82
CA ILE A 193 -10.20 19.64 -2.68
C ILE A 193 -9.55 18.94 -3.87
N LEU A 194 -8.56 19.57 -4.48
CA LEU A 194 -7.79 19.00 -5.57
C LEU A 194 -6.31 19.01 -5.23
N THR A 195 -5.65 17.88 -5.49
CA THR A 195 -4.20 17.76 -5.42
C THR A 195 -3.63 17.18 -6.70
N THR A 196 -2.38 17.53 -6.97
CA THR A 196 -1.59 17.04 -8.10
C THR A 196 -0.62 15.93 -7.67
N SER A 197 0.08 15.38 -8.63
CA SER A 197 1.24 14.51 -8.40
C SER A 197 2.46 15.06 -9.14
N ARG A 198 3.65 14.56 -8.81
CA ARG A 198 4.91 14.91 -9.53
C ARG A 198 4.88 14.57 -11.03
N ARG A 199 3.87 13.81 -11.50
CA ARG A 199 3.69 13.45 -12.91
C ARG A 199 2.63 14.28 -13.61
N THR A 200 1.86 15.07 -12.87
CA THR A 200 0.91 16.03 -13.44
C THR A 200 1.68 17.07 -14.25
N PRO A 201 1.29 17.36 -15.51
CA PRO A 201 1.96 18.38 -16.31
C PRO A 201 2.02 19.73 -15.58
N SER A 202 3.19 20.37 -15.60
CA SER A 202 3.46 21.59 -14.81
C SER A 202 2.56 22.77 -15.16
N ASN A 203 2.07 22.84 -16.40
CA ASN A 203 1.18 23.87 -16.91
C ASN A 203 -0.31 23.60 -16.59
N PHE A 204 -0.66 22.40 -16.12
CA PHE A 204 -2.07 22.01 -15.94
C PHE A 204 -2.83 22.90 -14.96
N LEU A 205 -2.19 23.30 -13.85
CA LEU A 205 -2.83 24.18 -12.86
C LEU A 205 -3.12 25.56 -13.41
N SER A 206 -2.31 26.07 -14.35
CA SER A 206 -2.58 27.34 -15.04
C SER A 206 -3.86 27.22 -15.88
N TYR A 207 -4.00 26.18 -16.68
CA TYR A 207 -5.22 25.94 -17.46
C TYR A 207 -6.45 25.71 -16.58
N LEU A 208 -6.29 25.02 -15.47
CA LEU A 208 -7.38 24.84 -14.50
C LEU A 208 -7.81 26.18 -13.90
N SER A 209 -6.86 27.05 -13.57
CA SER A 209 -7.17 28.37 -12.98
C SER A 209 -7.92 29.33 -13.91
N GLU A 210 -7.82 29.13 -15.21
CA GLU A 210 -8.57 29.86 -16.23
C GLU A 210 -10.05 29.46 -16.32
N GLN A 211 -10.42 28.32 -15.71
CA GLN A 211 -11.78 27.82 -15.75
C GLN A 211 -12.62 28.45 -14.62
N ASP A 212 -13.84 28.89 -14.91
CA ASP A 212 -14.71 29.52 -13.90
C ASP A 212 -15.05 28.59 -12.74
N PHE A 213 -15.21 27.29 -12.99
CA PHE A 213 -15.49 26.31 -11.95
C PHE A 213 -14.32 26.10 -10.97
N SER A 214 -13.09 26.50 -11.34
CA SER A 214 -11.93 26.37 -10.46
C SER A 214 -12.07 27.15 -9.17
N LYS A 215 -12.86 28.24 -9.16
CA LYS A 215 -13.18 29.05 -7.99
C LYS A 215 -13.90 28.27 -6.88
N LYS A 216 -14.53 27.14 -7.23
CA LYS A 216 -15.22 26.24 -6.30
C LYS A 216 -14.27 25.17 -5.71
N ILE A 217 -12.99 25.15 -6.12
CA ILE A 217 -12.01 24.10 -5.77
C ILE A 217 -10.91 24.69 -4.89
N ARG A 218 -10.59 24.02 -3.79
CA ARG A 218 -9.38 24.32 -3.01
C ARG A 218 -8.23 23.47 -3.55
N ILE A 219 -7.24 24.12 -4.15
CA ILE A 219 -6.13 23.45 -4.82
C ILE A 219 -4.91 23.37 -3.90
N PHE A 220 -4.35 22.19 -3.76
CA PHE A 220 -3.16 21.87 -2.98
C PHE A 220 -2.14 21.14 -3.86
N PRO A 221 -1.25 21.86 -4.56
CA PRO A 221 -0.19 21.26 -5.38
C PRO A 221 0.71 20.35 -4.54
N VAL A 222 1.17 19.22 -5.10
CA VAL A 222 1.99 18.24 -4.38
C VAL A 222 3.27 18.85 -3.80
N GLU A 223 3.84 19.85 -4.45
CA GLU A 223 5.04 20.57 -4.01
C GLU A 223 4.81 21.40 -2.74
N GLN A 224 3.56 21.74 -2.44
CA GLN A 224 3.16 22.57 -1.29
C GLN A 224 2.58 21.71 -0.15
N THR A 225 2.50 20.40 -0.31
CA THR A 225 1.95 19.50 0.70
C THR A 225 3.05 18.76 1.44
N PRO A 226 2.95 18.58 2.78
CA PRO A 226 3.90 17.76 3.51
C PRO A 226 3.75 16.26 3.17
N GLN A 227 4.78 15.49 3.46
CA GLN A 227 4.74 14.04 3.28
C GLN A 227 3.56 13.43 4.07
N GLY A 228 2.76 12.59 3.40
CA GLY A 228 1.61 11.92 4.01
C GLY A 228 0.31 12.74 3.98
N TRP A 229 0.34 14.00 3.56
CA TRP A 229 -0.83 14.88 3.51
C TRP A 229 -2.02 14.25 2.75
N ILE A 230 -1.76 13.58 1.63
CA ILE A 230 -2.81 12.94 0.83
C ILE A 230 -3.55 11.85 1.62
N PHE A 231 -2.86 11.11 2.50
CA PHE A 231 -3.47 10.07 3.32
C PHE A 231 -4.39 10.69 4.37
N GLU A 232 -3.99 11.80 4.98
CA GLU A 232 -4.85 12.56 5.90
C GLU A 232 -6.09 13.13 5.20
N GLU A 233 -5.96 13.59 3.97
CA GLU A 233 -7.11 14.07 3.21
C GLU A 233 -8.04 12.92 2.79
N MET A 234 -7.51 11.74 2.46
CA MET A 234 -8.32 10.54 2.22
C MET A 234 -9.10 10.11 3.47
N GLN A 235 -8.57 10.30 4.69
CA GLN A 235 -9.33 10.02 5.92
C GLN A 235 -10.51 10.96 6.15
N LYS A 236 -10.45 12.18 5.58
CA LYS A 236 -11.51 13.18 5.70
C LYS A 236 -12.51 13.12 4.55
N ALA A 237 -12.07 12.72 3.36
CA ALA A 237 -12.88 12.70 2.16
C ALA A 237 -13.92 11.57 2.19
N GLN A 238 -15.20 11.89 1.97
CA GLN A 238 -16.24 10.89 1.75
C GLN A 238 -16.03 10.15 0.41
N ALA A 239 -15.55 10.90 -0.60
CA ALA A 239 -15.23 10.34 -1.90
C ALA A 239 -13.90 10.88 -2.44
N VAL A 240 -13.24 10.05 -3.25
CA VAL A 240 -12.02 10.43 -3.95
C VAL A 240 -12.18 10.12 -5.44
N TRP A 241 -11.98 11.13 -6.28
CA TRP A 241 -11.81 10.92 -7.72
C TRP A 241 -10.33 10.87 -8.06
N VAL A 242 -9.92 9.79 -8.71
CA VAL A 242 -8.51 9.53 -9.05
C VAL A 242 -8.39 9.37 -10.56
N THR A 243 -7.37 9.95 -11.19
CA THR A 243 -7.07 9.65 -12.60
C THR A 243 -6.56 8.22 -12.75
N GLU A 244 -6.99 7.54 -13.80
CA GLU A 244 -6.81 6.09 -14.03
C GLU A 244 -5.35 5.62 -13.95
N ASP A 245 -4.39 6.46 -14.30
CA ASP A 245 -2.96 6.14 -14.29
C ASP A 245 -2.39 5.88 -12.89
N SER A 246 -3.10 6.31 -11.85
CA SER A 246 -2.66 6.25 -10.45
C SER A 246 -3.33 5.12 -9.67
N VAL A 247 -3.14 3.89 -10.15
CA VAL A 247 -3.76 2.68 -9.57
C VAL A 247 -3.43 2.50 -8.07
N SER A 248 -2.25 2.91 -7.61
CA SER A 248 -1.94 2.89 -6.17
C SER A 248 -2.85 3.82 -5.38
N MET A 249 -3.12 5.04 -5.86
CA MET A 249 -4.04 5.98 -5.19
C MET A 249 -5.48 5.45 -5.16
N ILE A 250 -5.93 4.71 -6.20
CA ILE A 250 -7.23 4.04 -6.19
C ILE A 250 -7.31 3.06 -5.01
N TYR A 251 -6.31 2.18 -4.86
CA TYR A 251 -6.27 1.22 -3.77
C TYR A 251 -6.09 1.88 -2.39
N GLU A 252 -5.33 2.95 -2.31
CA GLU A 252 -5.15 3.76 -1.10
C GLU A 252 -6.47 4.39 -0.65
N ALA A 253 -7.22 5.00 -1.57
CA ALA A 253 -8.53 5.57 -1.29
C ALA A 253 -9.56 4.50 -0.86
N LEU A 254 -9.57 3.33 -1.52
CA LEU A 254 -10.39 2.20 -1.12
C LEU A 254 -10.04 1.71 0.29
N THR A 255 -8.74 1.63 0.62
CA THR A 255 -8.26 1.20 1.94
C THR A 255 -8.63 2.22 3.02
N ALA A 256 -8.59 3.52 2.69
CA ALA A 256 -9.06 4.58 3.58
C ALA A 256 -10.58 4.54 3.83
N GLY A 257 -11.34 3.77 3.03
CA GLY A 257 -12.80 3.63 3.14
C GLY A 257 -13.58 4.66 2.33
N CYS A 258 -12.93 5.39 1.43
CA CYS A 258 -13.58 6.34 0.55
C CYS A 258 -14.44 5.65 -0.51
N ARG A 259 -15.50 6.30 -0.95
CA ARG A 259 -16.10 6.00 -2.25
C ARG A 259 -15.15 6.46 -3.36
N VAL A 260 -14.93 5.65 -4.39
CA VAL A 260 -13.91 5.95 -5.39
C VAL A 260 -14.52 6.11 -6.79
N GLY A 261 -14.32 7.30 -7.34
CA GLY A 261 -14.54 7.62 -8.74
C GLY A 261 -13.21 7.56 -9.54
N VAL A 262 -13.28 7.15 -10.79
CA VAL A 262 -12.11 7.12 -11.68
C VAL A 262 -12.32 8.02 -12.87
N MET A 263 -11.41 8.95 -13.07
CA MET A 263 -11.31 9.78 -14.26
C MET A 263 -10.50 9.03 -15.32
N MET A 264 -11.17 8.57 -16.36
CA MET A 264 -10.55 7.78 -17.42
C MET A 264 -9.60 8.62 -18.26
N LEU A 265 -8.42 8.11 -18.53
CA LEU A 265 -7.42 8.70 -19.42
C LEU A 265 -7.34 7.96 -20.75
N ASP A 266 -6.62 8.53 -21.71
CA ASP A 266 -6.37 7.89 -22.99
C ASP A 266 -5.30 6.80 -22.83
N ARG A 267 -5.70 5.54 -22.97
CA ARG A 267 -4.80 4.39 -22.79
C ARG A 267 -3.90 4.21 -24.00
N LEU A 268 -2.58 4.24 -23.78
CA LEU A 268 -1.55 3.89 -24.76
C LEU A 268 -1.30 2.38 -24.80
N LYS A 269 -1.61 1.69 -23.70
CA LYS A 269 -1.35 0.26 -23.56
C LYS A 269 -2.40 -0.39 -22.68
N GLN A 270 -2.84 -1.58 -23.12
CA GLN A 270 -3.63 -2.49 -22.28
C GLN A 270 -2.74 -3.60 -21.74
N ASP A 271 -2.60 -3.66 -20.43
CA ASP A 271 -1.83 -4.70 -19.74
C ASP A 271 -2.50 -5.11 -18.41
N ARG A 272 -1.82 -5.91 -17.61
CA ARG A 272 -2.34 -6.38 -16.32
C ARG A 272 -2.76 -5.24 -15.37
N ILE A 273 -2.11 -4.07 -15.46
CA ILE A 273 -2.39 -2.93 -14.57
C ILE A 273 -3.69 -2.23 -15.00
N THR A 274 -3.85 -1.93 -16.30
CA THR A 274 -5.11 -1.34 -16.79
C THR A 274 -6.29 -2.31 -16.61
N ARG A 275 -6.07 -3.62 -16.81
CA ARG A 275 -7.08 -4.64 -16.52
C ARG A 275 -7.47 -4.71 -15.03
N SER A 276 -6.57 -4.36 -14.10
CA SER A 276 -6.95 -4.29 -12.69
C SER A 276 -7.99 -3.21 -12.40
N VAL A 277 -7.91 -2.08 -13.10
CA VAL A 277 -8.94 -1.02 -13.03
C VAL A 277 -10.25 -1.51 -13.67
N ASP A 278 -10.18 -2.16 -14.84
CA ASP A 278 -11.37 -2.73 -15.49
C ASP A 278 -12.08 -3.74 -14.56
N ASN A 279 -11.33 -4.59 -13.87
CA ASN A 279 -11.88 -5.55 -12.90
C ASN A 279 -12.59 -4.85 -11.73
N LEU A 280 -12.02 -3.78 -11.19
CA LEU A 280 -12.65 -3.00 -10.12
C LEU A 280 -13.95 -2.34 -10.60
N LEU A 281 -13.99 -1.84 -11.85
CA LEU A 281 -15.19 -1.29 -12.46
C LEU A 281 -16.27 -2.37 -12.68
N GLN A 282 -15.90 -3.53 -13.22
CA GLN A 282 -16.81 -4.66 -13.42
C GLN A 282 -17.40 -5.18 -12.10
N GLN A 283 -16.63 -5.16 -11.04
CA GLN A 283 -17.08 -5.59 -9.71
C GLN A 283 -17.86 -4.50 -8.97
N HIS A 284 -18.11 -3.34 -9.60
CA HIS A 284 -18.73 -2.18 -8.98
C HIS A 284 -18.05 -1.73 -7.65
N ILE A 285 -16.73 -1.93 -7.55
CA ILE A 285 -15.93 -1.45 -6.43
C ILE A 285 -15.60 0.03 -6.60
N ILE A 286 -15.38 0.46 -7.83
CA ILE A 286 -15.19 1.84 -8.25
C ILE A 286 -16.15 2.16 -9.40
N SER A 287 -16.32 3.44 -9.72
CA SER A 287 -17.18 3.87 -10.82
C SER A 287 -16.56 5.02 -11.60
N THR A 288 -17.03 5.23 -12.83
CA THR A 288 -16.70 6.40 -13.65
C THR A 288 -17.73 7.53 -13.50
N THR A 289 -18.75 7.38 -12.64
CA THR A 289 -19.72 8.44 -12.37
C THR A 289 -19.06 9.65 -11.76
N THR A 290 -19.60 10.83 -12.03
CA THR A 290 -19.14 12.10 -11.48
C THR A 290 -19.98 12.58 -10.28
N THR A 291 -21.02 11.81 -9.91
CA THR A 291 -21.94 12.12 -8.80
C THR A 291 -21.60 11.31 -7.57
N LEU A 292 -21.36 11.99 -6.44
CA LEU A 292 -20.97 11.40 -5.15
C LEU A 292 -21.95 10.31 -4.68
N GLN A 293 -23.25 10.57 -4.77
CA GLN A 293 -24.28 9.65 -4.28
C GLN A 293 -24.36 8.35 -5.08
N GLN A 294 -23.91 8.37 -6.34
CA GLN A 294 -23.90 7.19 -7.23
C GLN A 294 -22.62 6.36 -7.11
N LEU A 295 -21.60 6.85 -6.40
CA LEU A 295 -20.40 6.07 -6.15
C LEU A 295 -20.68 4.90 -5.22
N PRO A 296 -20.10 3.71 -5.50
CA PRO A 296 -20.26 2.53 -4.65
C PRO A 296 -19.72 2.78 -3.25
N VAL A 297 -20.42 2.22 -2.25
CA VAL A 297 -19.95 2.23 -0.85
C VAL A 297 -19.14 0.97 -0.60
N GLN A 298 -17.89 1.11 -0.18
CA GLN A 298 -17.00 0.00 0.13
C GLN A 298 -16.49 0.11 1.57
N ASN A 299 -16.84 -0.86 2.42
CA ASN A 299 -16.46 -0.85 3.84
C ASN A 299 -15.41 -1.91 4.22
N THR A 300 -14.91 -2.71 3.27
CA THR A 300 -14.19 -3.96 3.59
C THR A 300 -12.81 -4.12 2.94
N PHE A 301 -12.26 -3.05 2.36
CA PHE A 301 -10.96 -3.15 1.69
C PHE A 301 -9.82 -3.13 2.72
N LYS A 302 -9.37 -4.31 3.19
CA LYS A 302 -8.40 -4.48 4.29
C LYS A 302 -7.33 -5.53 3.95
N GLU A 303 -6.65 -5.35 2.81
CA GLU A 303 -5.74 -6.38 2.30
C GLU A 303 -4.50 -6.58 3.18
N ALA A 304 -3.92 -5.52 3.73
CA ALA A 304 -2.78 -5.62 4.64
C ALA A 304 -3.16 -6.38 5.92
N GLU A 305 -4.31 -6.07 6.50
CA GLU A 305 -4.84 -6.76 7.69
C GLU A 305 -5.11 -8.25 7.40
N ARG A 306 -5.70 -8.56 6.25
CA ARG A 306 -5.98 -9.95 5.85
C ARG A 306 -4.70 -10.77 5.68
N VAL A 307 -3.67 -10.17 5.09
CA VAL A 307 -2.35 -10.80 4.96
C VAL A 307 -1.71 -10.99 6.33
N ALA A 308 -1.72 -9.96 7.18
CA ALA A 308 -1.18 -10.05 8.53
C ALA A 308 -1.84 -11.15 9.37
N THR A 309 -3.18 -11.23 9.35
CA THR A 309 -3.93 -12.32 10.01
C THR A 309 -3.46 -13.69 9.53
N TYR A 310 -3.29 -13.87 8.21
CA TYR A 310 -2.84 -15.13 7.65
C TYR A 310 -1.43 -15.50 8.12
N LEU A 311 -0.49 -14.53 8.12
CA LEU A 311 0.88 -14.77 8.55
C LEU A 311 0.96 -15.09 10.05
N LEU A 312 0.23 -14.36 10.88
CA LEU A 312 0.21 -14.57 12.34
C LEU A 312 -0.44 -15.91 12.73
N ALA A 313 -1.45 -16.38 12.01
CA ALA A 313 -2.08 -17.67 12.28
C ALA A 313 -1.22 -18.90 11.91
N LYS A 314 -0.12 -18.72 11.18
CA LYS A 314 0.78 -19.78 10.72
C LYS A 314 2.12 -19.84 11.49
N ASN A 315 2.28 -18.99 12.50
CA ASN A 315 3.47 -18.95 13.37
C ASN A 315 3.23 -19.75 14.69
#